data_cfd092cb8cafd5d8c30d16f61da49f7d
#
_entry.id   cfd092cb8cafd5d8c30d16f61da49f7d
#
_cell.length_a   1.000
_cell.length_b   1.000
_cell.length_c   1.000
_cell.angle_alpha   90.00
_cell.angle_beta   90.00
_cell.angle_gamma   90.00
#
_symmetry.space_group_name_H-M   'P 1'
#
loop_
_entity.id
_entity.type
_entity.pdbx_description
1 polymer ?
#
loop_
_entity_poly.entity_id
_entity_poly.type
_entity_poly.pdbx_seq_one_letter_code
_entity_poly.pdbx_strand_id
1 'polypeptide(L)'
;CGATDGTMPQTREHILLSRQVGVPYVLVFLNKADLLAEDCGGVGSEEYTEMLELVEMELRELLDLYEFPGDDTPIIVGSALMALEGKDDNELGTTAVTKLVEALDSYIPEPVRAIDQPFLMPIEDVFSIAGRGTVVTGRVERGVIKVGEEIEIIGIADTEKTTCTGVEMFRKLLDEGRAGENVGVLLRGTKREEGQRGQVLA
;
A
#
# COMPACT_ATOMS: atom_id res chain seq x y z
N CYS A 1 14.23 4.96 -3.23
CA CYS A 1 15.47 5.62 -2.82
C CYS A 1 16.28 5.97 -4.06
N GLY A 2 17.06 7.06 -4.06
CA GLY A 2 17.96 7.42 -5.15
C GLY A 2 19.34 6.84 -4.92
N ALA A 3 19.97 6.27 -5.95
CA ALA A 3 21.33 5.73 -5.87
C ALA A 3 22.36 6.85 -5.62
N THR A 4 22.10 8.06 -6.14
CA THR A 4 22.96 9.23 -5.97
C THR A 4 22.80 9.91 -4.61
N ASP A 5 21.61 9.79 -4.01
CA ASP A 5 21.25 10.56 -2.81
C ASP A 5 21.38 9.75 -1.50
N GLY A 6 21.44 8.43 -1.62
CA GLY A 6 21.47 7.51 -0.47
C GLY A 6 20.25 7.60 0.44
N THR A 7 20.45 7.36 1.73
CA THR A 7 19.39 7.40 2.76
C THR A 7 19.08 8.83 3.20
N MET A 8 18.15 9.48 2.51
CA MET A 8 17.66 10.82 2.85
C MET A 8 16.76 10.80 4.10
N PRO A 9 16.58 11.96 4.80
CA PRO A 9 15.67 12.05 5.95
C PRO A 9 14.25 11.51 5.65
N GLN A 10 13.71 11.79 4.46
CA GLN A 10 12.41 11.28 4.04
C GLN A 10 12.38 9.75 3.92
N THR A 11 13.48 9.12 3.52
CA THR A 11 13.58 7.65 3.46
C THR A 11 13.40 7.07 4.86
N ARG A 12 14.05 7.67 5.87
CA ARG A 12 13.93 7.28 7.28
C ARG A 12 12.50 7.45 7.81
N GLU A 13 11.86 8.58 7.50
CA GLU A 13 10.49 8.87 7.89
C GLU A 13 9.51 7.85 7.28
N HIS A 14 9.66 7.52 6.00
CA HIS A 14 8.79 6.57 5.31
C HIS A 14 8.94 5.15 5.87
N ILE A 15 10.15 4.69 6.17
CA ILE A 15 10.38 3.37 6.77
C ILE A 15 9.78 3.33 8.18
N LEU A 16 10.01 4.36 9.01
CA LEU A 16 9.41 4.50 10.33
C LEU A 16 7.88 4.46 10.27
N LEU A 17 7.27 5.24 9.39
CA LEU A 17 5.82 5.28 9.23
C LEU A 17 5.27 3.93 8.74
N SER A 18 5.95 3.27 7.81
CA SER A 18 5.58 1.93 7.35
C SER A 18 5.54 0.94 8.51
N ARG A 19 6.52 1.00 9.40
CA ARG A 19 6.54 0.18 10.62
C ARG A 19 5.39 0.50 11.56
N GLN A 20 5.12 1.79 11.80
CA GLN A 20 4.04 2.23 12.69
C GLN A 20 2.64 1.83 12.20
N VAL A 21 2.40 1.85 10.91
CA VAL A 21 1.10 1.40 10.34
C VAL A 21 1.04 -0.12 10.11
N GLY A 22 2.08 -0.86 10.50
CA GLY A 22 2.08 -2.32 10.47
C GLY A 22 2.30 -2.93 9.10
N VAL A 23 3.02 -2.25 8.19
CA VAL A 23 3.45 -2.84 6.91
C VAL A 23 4.40 -4.02 7.19
N PRO A 24 4.06 -5.25 6.80
CA PRO A 24 4.86 -6.42 7.16
C PRO A 24 6.09 -6.64 6.29
N TYR A 25 6.06 -6.18 5.04
CA TYR A 25 7.14 -6.40 4.06
C TYR A 25 7.45 -5.12 3.30
N VAL A 26 8.73 -4.89 3.05
CA VAL A 26 9.23 -3.78 2.22
C VAL A 26 10.23 -4.33 1.21
N LEU A 27 10.29 -3.71 0.04
CA LEU A 27 11.35 -3.88 -0.94
C LEU A 27 11.96 -2.53 -1.24
N VAL A 28 13.20 -2.53 -1.69
CA VAL A 28 13.89 -1.30 -2.08
C VAL A 28 14.15 -1.33 -3.59
N PHE A 29 13.70 -0.29 -4.29
CA PHE A 29 14.16 0.02 -5.63
C PHE A 29 15.13 1.20 -5.55
N LEU A 30 16.41 0.93 -5.79
CA LEU A 30 17.48 1.91 -5.80
C LEU A 30 17.52 2.57 -7.18
N ASN A 31 16.73 3.63 -7.31
CA ASN A 31 16.46 4.33 -8.57
C ASN A 31 17.58 5.30 -8.96
N LYS A 32 17.60 5.78 -10.18
CA LYS A 32 18.57 6.73 -10.74
C LYS A 32 20.00 6.16 -10.79
N ALA A 33 20.14 4.86 -10.92
CA ALA A 33 21.44 4.22 -11.03
C ALA A 33 22.20 4.59 -12.33
N ASP A 34 21.47 5.05 -13.36
CA ASP A 34 22.02 5.66 -14.56
C ASP A 34 22.80 6.93 -14.27
N LEU A 35 22.27 7.82 -13.44
CA LEU A 35 22.98 9.05 -13.04
C LEU A 35 24.23 8.73 -12.21
N LEU A 36 24.12 7.79 -11.27
CA LEU A 36 25.30 7.35 -10.51
C LEU A 36 26.39 6.78 -11.44
N ALA A 37 25.99 6.02 -12.46
CA ALA A 37 26.92 5.47 -13.45
C ALA A 37 27.60 6.57 -14.27
N GLU A 38 26.87 7.62 -14.66
CA GLU A 38 27.45 8.79 -15.35
C GLU A 38 28.50 9.50 -14.48
N ASP A 39 28.21 9.67 -13.18
CA ASP A 39 29.11 10.35 -12.23
C ASP A 39 30.38 9.51 -11.92
N CYS A 40 30.26 8.17 -11.89
CA CYS A 40 31.33 7.25 -11.49
C CYS A 40 32.04 6.57 -12.68
N GLY A 41 31.92 7.09 -13.89
CA GLY A 41 32.67 6.58 -15.04
C GLY A 41 32.06 5.33 -15.71
N GLY A 42 30.82 5.00 -15.42
CA GLY A 42 30.05 3.96 -16.09
C GLY A 42 29.63 2.80 -15.19
N VAL A 43 28.61 2.06 -15.66
CA VAL A 43 28.14 0.86 -14.98
C VAL A 43 29.26 -0.16 -14.86
N GLY A 44 29.49 -0.66 -13.63
CA GLY A 44 30.54 -1.65 -13.35
C GLY A 44 31.96 -1.09 -13.17
N SER A 45 32.14 0.25 -13.13
CA SER A 45 33.38 0.83 -12.65
C SER A 45 33.58 0.52 -11.17
N GLU A 46 34.82 0.56 -10.70
CA GLU A 46 35.14 0.34 -9.28
C GLU A 46 34.41 1.34 -8.39
N GLU A 47 34.45 2.61 -8.75
CA GLU A 47 33.78 3.70 -8.03
C GLU A 47 32.24 3.54 -8.00
N TYR A 48 31.62 3.13 -9.12
CA TYR A 48 30.19 2.85 -9.17
C TYR A 48 29.81 1.70 -8.22
N THR A 49 30.60 0.64 -8.22
CA THR A 49 30.35 -0.54 -7.37
C THR A 49 30.49 -0.20 -5.90
N GLU A 50 31.57 0.50 -5.52
CA GLU A 50 31.80 0.93 -4.14
C GLU A 50 30.67 1.84 -3.62
N MET A 51 30.22 2.80 -4.44
CA MET A 51 29.10 3.68 -4.07
C MET A 51 27.79 2.94 -3.90
N LEU A 52 27.47 1.99 -4.76
CA LEU A 52 26.28 1.16 -4.60
C LEU A 52 26.33 0.31 -3.33
N GLU A 53 27.45 -0.34 -3.05
CA GLU A 53 27.66 -1.15 -1.85
C GLU A 53 27.50 -0.30 -0.58
N LEU A 54 28.02 0.94 -0.58
CA LEU A 54 27.87 1.86 0.53
C LEU A 54 26.39 2.21 0.78
N VAL A 55 25.66 2.59 -0.26
CA VAL A 55 24.25 2.95 -0.16
C VAL A 55 23.40 1.75 0.25
N GLU A 56 23.71 0.56 -0.27
CA GLU A 56 23.03 -0.67 0.10
C GLU A 56 23.26 -1.02 1.57
N MET A 57 24.49 -0.88 2.07
CA MET A 57 24.82 -1.12 3.49
C MET A 57 24.04 -0.15 4.40
N GLU A 58 24.03 1.14 4.07
CA GLU A 58 23.26 2.14 4.83
C GLU A 58 21.74 1.83 4.84
N LEU A 59 21.19 1.35 3.73
CA LEU A 59 19.79 0.96 3.64
C LEU A 59 19.48 -0.27 4.51
N ARG A 60 20.35 -1.28 4.51
CA ARG A 60 20.19 -2.49 5.35
C ARG A 60 20.25 -2.14 6.83
N GLU A 61 21.22 -1.32 7.25
CA GLU A 61 21.32 -0.82 8.63
C GLU A 61 20.06 -0.03 9.03
N LEU A 62 19.53 0.79 8.13
CA LEU A 62 18.33 1.56 8.37
C LEU A 62 17.08 0.68 8.49
N LEU A 63 16.95 -0.35 7.66
CA LEU A 63 15.85 -1.31 7.74
C LEU A 63 15.90 -2.08 9.08
N ASP A 64 17.06 -2.55 9.49
CA ASP A 64 17.26 -3.25 10.77
C ASP A 64 16.94 -2.34 11.96
N LEU A 65 17.32 -1.06 11.90
CA LEU A 65 16.99 -0.09 12.94
C LEU A 65 15.48 0.03 13.19
N TYR A 66 14.67 -0.11 12.14
CA TYR A 66 13.21 -0.08 12.21
C TYR A 66 12.57 -1.47 12.21
N GLU A 67 13.32 -2.50 12.56
CA GLU A 67 12.85 -3.88 12.72
C GLU A 67 12.28 -4.52 11.43
N PHE A 68 12.75 -4.10 10.26
CA PHE A 68 12.61 -4.86 9.02
C PHE A 68 13.85 -5.73 8.81
N PRO A 69 13.73 -6.90 8.15
CA PRO A 69 14.88 -7.79 7.94
C PRO A 69 15.83 -7.22 6.89
N GLY A 70 16.78 -6.36 7.31
CA GLY A 70 17.68 -5.66 6.41
C GLY A 70 18.46 -6.58 5.47
N ASP A 71 19.01 -7.67 5.98
CA ASP A 71 19.80 -8.62 5.20
C ASP A 71 18.96 -9.38 4.17
N ASP A 72 17.71 -9.73 4.52
CA ASP A 72 16.80 -10.50 3.66
C ASP A 72 15.97 -9.64 2.72
N THR A 73 15.93 -8.32 2.93
CA THR A 73 15.15 -7.41 2.11
C THR A 73 15.74 -7.29 0.71
N PRO A 74 14.96 -7.59 -0.36
CA PRO A 74 15.43 -7.41 -1.74
C PRO A 74 15.71 -5.93 -2.04
N ILE A 75 16.89 -5.66 -2.55
CA ILE A 75 17.30 -4.35 -3.07
C ILE A 75 17.57 -4.51 -4.57
N ILE A 76 16.79 -3.83 -5.39
CA ILE A 76 16.88 -3.86 -6.83
C ILE A 76 17.45 -2.52 -7.33
N VAL A 77 18.56 -2.58 -8.05
CA VAL A 77 19.23 -1.39 -8.62
C VAL A 77 18.71 -1.15 -10.03
N GLY A 78 18.32 0.09 -10.35
CA GLY A 78 17.82 0.41 -11.67
C GLY A 78 17.55 1.89 -11.93
N SER A 79 17.02 2.16 -13.12
CA SER A 79 16.55 3.48 -13.54
C SER A 79 15.15 3.38 -14.14
N ALA A 80 14.18 3.97 -13.43
CA ALA A 80 12.82 4.05 -13.92
C ALA A 80 12.71 4.89 -15.19
N LEU A 81 13.58 5.89 -15.37
CA LEU A 81 13.62 6.71 -16.59
C LEU A 81 14.07 5.88 -17.80
N MET A 82 15.13 5.09 -17.66
CA MET A 82 15.59 4.21 -18.74
C MET A 82 14.50 3.21 -19.13
N ALA A 83 13.82 2.62 -18.14
CA ALA A 83 12.70 1.71 -18.41
C ALA A 83 11.56 2.40 -19.16
N LEU A 84 11.19 3.64 -18.77
CA LEU A 84 10.16 4.41 -19.47
C LEU A 84 10.52 4.75 -20.92
N GLU A 85 11.81 4.99 -21.18
CA GLU A 85 12.34 5.26 -22.53
C GLU A 85 12.59 3.98 -23.34
N GLY A 86 12.38 2.81 -22.76
CA GLY A 86 12.64 1.51 -23.40
C GLY A 86 14.12 1.20 -23.59
N LYS A 87 14.99 1.84 -22.82
CA LYS A 87 16.43 1.60 -22.82
C LYS A 87 16.78 0.50 -21.82
N ASP A 88 17.64 -0.43 -22.23
CA ASP A 88 18.04 -1.56 -21.37
C ASP A 88 19.45 -2.07 -21.68
N ASP A 89 20.30 -1.23 -22.23
CA ASP A 89 21.63 -1.60 -22.71
C ASP A 89 22.55 -2.14 -21.60
N ASN A 90 22.24 -1.85 -20.34
CA ASN A 90 23.04 -2.21 -19.15
C ASN A 90 22.19 -2.85 -18.04
N GLU A 91 21.03 -3.40 -18.36
CA GLU A 91 20.06 -4.03 -17.44
C GLU A 91 19.49 -3.11 -16.35
N LEU A 92 19.76 -1.81 -16.35
CA LEU A 92 19.23 -0.86 -15.40
C LEU A 92 17.81 -0.38 -15.72
N GLY A 93 17.35 -0.57 -16.96
CA GLY A 93 16.06 -0.12 -17.45
C GLY A 93 14.93 -1.15 -17.25
N THR A 94 14.40 -1.67 -18.33
CA THR A 94 13.26 -2.61 -18.34
C THR A 94 13.58 -3.89 -17.57
N THR A 95 14.79 -4.41 -17.66
CA THR A 95 15.23 -5.60 -16.91
C THR A 95 15.16 -5.36 -15.40
N ALA A 96 15.62 -4.21 -14.90
CA ALA A 96 15.55 -3.90 -13.47
C ALA A 96 14.10 -3.78 -12.97
N VAL A 97 13.22 -3.15 -13.75
CA VAL A 97 11.80 -3.06 -13.42
C VAL A 97 11.13 -4.44 -13.43
N THR A 98 11.49 -5.31 -14.36
CA THR A 98 11.01 -6.69 -14.39
C THR A 98 11.46 -7.45 -13.13
N LYS A 99 12.75 -7.36 -12.77
CA LYS A 99 13.28 -7.93 -11.51
C LYS A 99 12.54 -7.41 -10.28
N LEU A 100 12.15 -6.13 -10.25
CA LEU A 100 11.35 -5.58 -9.17
C LEU A 100 9.97 -6.25 -9.07
N VAL A 101 9.26 -6.41 -10.21
CA VAL A 101 7.94 -7.07 -10.23
C VAL A 101 8.05 -8.53 -9.80
N GLU A 102 9.06 -9.26 -10.29
CA GLU A 102 9.33 -10.64 -9.88
C GLU A 102 9.66 -10.74 -8.39
N ALA A 103 10.40 -9.77 -7.83
CA ALA A 103 10.70 -9.73 -6.41
C ALA A 103 9.43 -9.43 -5.58
N LEU A 104 8.50 -8.57 -6.06
CA LEU A 104 7.21 -8.35 -5.42
C LEU A 104 6.41 -9.66 -5.34
N ASP A 105 6.33 -10.41 -6.43
CA ASP A 105 5.56 -11.66 -6.49
C ASP A 105 6.18 -12.80 -5.64
N SER A 106 7.50 -12.83 -5.53
CA SER A 106 8.20 -13.92 -4.83
C SER A 106 8.47 -13.65 -3.35
N TYR A 107 8.71 -12.39 -2.98
CA TYR A 107 9.06 -12.01 -1.61
C TYR A 107 7.87 -11.66 -0.73
N ILE A 108 6.82 -11.05 -1.31
CA ILE A 108 5.62 -10.67 -0.55
C ILE A 108 4.61 -11.82 -0.61
N PRO A 109 4.29 -12.49 0.52
CA PRO A 109 3.28 -13.54 0.51
C PRO A 109 1.88 -12.97 0.28
N GLU A 110 0.99 -13.76 -0.31
CA GLU A 110 -0.43 -13.39 -0.37
C GLU A 110 -0.99 -13.17 1.03
N PRO A 111 -1.68 -12.02 1.28
CA PRO A 111 -2.25 -11.74 2.58
C PRO A 111 -3.39 -12.72 2.91
N VAL A 112 -3.34 -13.28 4.10
CA VAL A 112 -4.45 -14.10 4.64
C VAL A 112 -5.60 -13.17 4.99
N ARG A 113 -6.67 -13.21 4.18
CA ARG A 113 -7.87 -12.40 4.41
C ARG A 113 -8.81 -13.10 5.39
N ALA A 114 -9.25 -12.39 6.43
CA ALA A 114 -10.13 -12.90 7.47
C ALA A 114 -11.61 -12.95 6.99
N ILE A 115 -11.90 -13.69 5.93
CA ILE A 115 -13.24 -13.75 5.28
C ILE A 115 -14.25 -14.50 6.15
N ASP A 116 -13.82 -15.52 6.89
CA ASP A 116 -14.69 -16.39 7.71
C ASP A 116 -15.05 -15.79 9.09
N GLN A 117 -14.65 -14.56 9.36
CA GLN A 117 -14.98 -13.85 10.59
C GLN A 117 -16.22 -12.95 10.40
N PRO A 118 -16.90 -12.55 11.49
CA PRO A 118 -17.96 -11.55 11.41
C PRO A 118 -17.49 -10.26 10.73
N PHE A 119 -18.36 -9.68 9.90
CA PHE A 119 -18.06 -8.45 9.19
C PHE A 119 -17.65 -7.31 10.14
N LEU A 120 -16.66 -6.54 9.71
CA LEU A 120 -16.22 -5.33 10.40
C LEU A 120 -15.52 -4.39 9.42
N MET A 121 -15.98 -3.14 9.39
CA MET A 121 -15.40 -2.09 8.56
C MET A 121 -15.37 -0.75 9.32
N PRO A 122 -14.19 -0.23 9.68
CA PRO A 122 -14.07 1.14 10.20
C PRO A 122 -14.54 2.17 9.16
N ILE A 123 -15.28 3.19 9.61
CA ILE A 123 -15.74 4.28 8.75
C ILE A 123 -14.61 5.30 8.61
N GLU A 124 -14.10 5.45 7.38
CA GLU A 124 -13.06 6.41 7.02
C GLU A 124 -13.65 7.75 6.56
N ASP A 125 -14.75 7.70 5.81
CA ASP A 125 -15.45 8.91 5.36
C ASP A 125 -16.95 8.66 5.14
N VAL A 126 -17.74 9.75 5.14
CA VAL A 126 -19.20 9.72 5.00
C VAL A 126 -19.66 10.73 3.97
N PHE A 127 -20.36 10.24 2.96
CA PHE A 127 -20.89 11.05 1.87
C PHE A 127 -22.41 10.94 1.78
N SER A 128 -23.07 12.03 1.40
CA SER A 128 -24.48 12.00 0.97
C SER A 128 -24.56 12.11 -0.54
N ILE A 129 -25.21 11.15 -1.17
CA ILE A 129 -25.44 11.15 -2.62
C ILE A 129 -26.92 11.44 -2.87
N ALA A 130 -27.19 12.55 -3.56
CA ALA A 130 -28.55 12.94 -3.91
C ALA A 130 -29.28 11.80 -4.65
N GLY A 131 -30.45 11.38 -4.13
CA GLY A 131 -31.26 10.30 -4.69
C GLY A 131 -30.79 8.87 -4.39
N ARG A 132 -29.64 8.69 -3.72
CA ARG A 132 -29.13 7.36 -3.34
C ARG A 132 -29.04 7.14 -1.82
N GLY A 133 -28.86 8.19 -1.03
CA GLY A 133 -28.73 8.11 0.42
C GLY A 133 -27.33 8.37 0.93
N THR A 134 -27.02 7.86 2.11
CA THR A 134 -25.71 7.99 2.75
C THR A 134 -24.81 6.84 2.32
N VAL A 135 -23.58 7.19 1.94
CA VAL A 135 -22.52 6.23 1.62
C VAL A 135 -21.40 6.40 2.64
N VAL A 136 -20.98 5.33 3.24
CA VAL A 136 -19.79 5.29 4.09
C VAL A 136 -18.70 4.53 3.39
N THR A 137 -17.47 5.00 3.49
CA THR A 137 -16.31 4.34 2.89
C THR A 137 -15.38 3.83 3.97
N GLY A 138 -14.68 2.74 3.66
CA GLY A 138 -13.69 2.15 4.53
C GLY A 138 -13.12 0.86 3.97
N ARG A 139 -12.07 0.37 4.62
CA ARG A 139 -11.54 -0.95 4.33
C ARG A 139 -12.28 -2.00 5.14
N VAL A 140 -12.74 -3.04 4.50
CA VAL A 140 -13.28 -4.22 5.19
C VAL A 140 -12.12 -4.92 5.91
N GLU A 141 -12.10 -4.85 7.24
CA GLU A 141 -11.02 -5.46 8.05
C GLU A 141 -11.18 -6.98 8.14
N ARG A 142 -12.43 -7.44 8.24
CA ARG A 142 -12.76 -8.86 8.32
C ARG A 142 -14.18 -9.13 7.84
N GLY A 143 -14.44 -10.39 7.50
CA GLY A 143 -15.75 -10.85 7.06
C GLY A 143 -16.11 -10.43 5.64
N VAL A 144 -17.38 -10.52 5.36
CA VAL A 144 -18.02 -10.19 4.07
C VAL A 144 -19.28 -9.41 4.36
N ILE A 145 -19.53 -8.35 3.60
CA ILE A 145 -20.80 -7.63 3.59
C ILE A 145 -21.50 -7.85 2.28
N LYS A 146 -22.80 -8.16 2.31
CA LYS A 146 -23.63 -8.36 1.12
C LYS A 146 -24.73 -7.32 1.03
N VAL A 147 -25.13 -7.04 -0.20
CA VAL A 147 -26.28 -6.19 -0.44
C VAL A 147 -27.54 -6.85 0.13
N GLY A 148 -28.30 -6.10 0.93
CA GLY A 148 -29.51 -6.56 1.62
C GLY A 148 -29.29 -6.97 3.07
N GLU A 149 -28.06 -7.09 3.55
CA GLU A 149 -27.78 -7.43 4.94
C GLU A 149 -28.07 -6.29 5.90
N GLU A 150 -28.57 -6.64 7.09
CA GLU A 150 -28.71 -5.73 8.22
C GLU A 150 -27.34 -5.57 8.89
N ILE A 151 -26.94 -4.35 9.16
CA ILE A 151 -25.68 -3.98 9.77
C ILE A 151 -25.89 -2.95 10.86
N GLU A 152 -24.94 -2.85 11.77
CA GLU A 152 -24.95 -1.91 12.88
C GLU A 152 -23.85 -0.86 12.71
N ILE A 153 -24.17 0.40 13.02
CA ILE A 153 -23.21 1.50 13.16
C ILE A 153 -22.87 1.61 14.62
N ILE A 154 -21.63 1.35 15.00
CA ILE A 154 -21.20 1.21 16.40
C ILE A 154 -20.10 2.22 16.72
N GLY A 155 -20.15 2.77 17.93
CA GLY A 155 -19.14 3.66 18.52
C GLY A 155 -19.49 5.14 18.38
N ILE A 156 -18.90 5.96 19.25
CA ILE A 156 -19.07 7.42 19.39
C ILE A 156 -20.48 7.83 19.84
N ALA A 157 -21.52 7.32 19.21
CA ALA A 157 -22.93 7.55 19.52
C ALA A 157 -23.65 6.23 19.83
N ASP A 158 -24.96 6.31 20.09
CA ASP A 158 -25.79 5.12 20.28
C ASP A 158 -25.74 4.23 19.03
N THR A 159 -25.74 2.91 19.23
CA THR A 159 -25.71 1.94 18.13
C THR A 159 -26.98 2.06 17.29
N GLU A 160 -26.82 2.20 16.01
CA GLU A 160 -27.93 2.28 15.05
C GLU A 160 -27.91 1.08 14.10
N LYS A 161 -29.11 0.57 13.81
CA LYS A 161 -29.30 -0.50 12.82
C LYS A 161 -29.69 0.09 11.48
N THR A 162 -29.06 -0.41 10.42
CA THR A 162 -29.35 -0.01 9.05
C THR A 162 -29.22 -1.22 8.10
N THR A 163 -29.50 -1.03 6.84
CA THR A 163 -29.39 -2.07 5.82
C THR A 163 -28.39 -1.61 4.76
N CYS A 164 -27.47 -2.47 4.37
CA CYS A 164 -26.64 -2.29 3.20
C CYS A 164 -27.50 -2.37 1.92
N THR A 165 -27.66 -1.27 1.21
CA THR A 165 -28.44 -1.25 -0.06
C THR A 165 -27.57 -1.31 -1.30
N GLY A 166 -26.26 -1.25 -1.15
CA GLY A 166 -25.32 -1.38 -2.24
C GLY A 166 -23.87 -1.35 -1.74
N VAL A 167 -23.02 -2.03 -2.46
CA VAL A 167 -21.57 -2.02 -2.28
C VAL A 167 -20.94 -1.52 -3.58
N GLU A 168 -20.00 -0.58 -3.49
CA GLU A 168 -19.34 0.02 -4.64
C GLU A 168 -17.83 0.05 -4.45
N MET A 169 -17.08 -0.32 -5.48
CA MET A 169 -15.64 -0.20 -5.54
C MET A 169 -15.23 0.28 -6.95
N PHE A 170 -14.37 1.31 -7.03
CA PHE A 170 -13.92 1.91 -8.30
C PHE A 170 -15.08 2.27 -9.26
N ARG A 171 -16.18 2.83 -8.73
CA ARG A 171 -17.41 3.17 -9.47
C ARG A 171 -18.13 1.97 -10.10
N LYS A 172 -17.88 0.76 -9.62
CA LYS A 172 -18.60 -0.45 -10.02
C LYS A 172 -19.40 -0.95 -8.84
N LEU A 173 -20.66 -1.28 -9.10
CA LEU A 173 -21.53 -1.95 -8.12
C LEU A 173 -21.08 -3.40 -7.97
N LEU A 174 -21.03 -3.86 -6.74
CA LEU A 174 -20.69 -5.22 -6.37
C LEU A 174 -21.86 -5.85 -5.61
N ASP A 175 -21.97 -7.16 -5.64
CA ASP A 175 -22.95 -7.92 -4.84
C ASP A 175 -22.49 -8.03 -3.38
N GLU A 176 -21.19 -8.02 -3.14
CA GLU A 176 -20.57 -8.13 -1.83
C GLU A 176 -19.22 -7.40 -1.75
N GLY A 177 -18.78 -7.05 -0.52
CA GLY A 177 -17.43 -6.55 -0.19
C GLY A 177 -16.76 -7.51 0.79
N ARG A 178 -15.48 -7.82 0.56
CA ARG A 178 -14.73 -8.83 1.31
C ARG A 178 -13.56 -8.21 2.09
N ALA A 179 -13.13 -8.89 3.14
CA ALA A 179 -11.95 -8.52 3.91
C ALA A 179 -10.75 -8.15 3.02
N GLY A 180 -10.14 -7.02 3.30
CA GLY A 180 -9.03 -6.44 2.55
C GLY A 180 -9.43 -5.49 1.41
N GLU A 181 -10.72 -5.38 1.09
CA GLU A 181 -11.22 -4.48 0.04
C GLU A 181 -11.62 -3.13 0.62
N ASN A 182 -11.31 -2.05 -0.11
CA ASN A 182 -11.75 -0.71 0.22
C ASN A 182 -13.03 -0.42 -0.57
N VAL A 183 -14.15 -0.26 0.14
CA VAL A 183 -15.48 -0.18 -0.47
C VAL A 183 -16.28 1.02 0.03
N GLY A 184 -17.24 1.46 -0.78
CA GLY A 184 -18.32 2.33 -0.38
C GLY A 184 -19.57 1.51 -0.11
N VAL A 185 -20.15 1.64 1.08
CA VAL A 185 -21.39 0.95 1.48
C VAL A 185 -22.53 1.96 1.53
N LEU A 186 -23.59 1.69 0.76
CA LEU A 186 -24.80 2.50 0.76
C LEU A 186 -25.70 2.04 1.91
N LEU A 187 -26.14 3.00 2.72
CA LEU A 187 -26.96 2.75 3.91
C LEU A 187 -28.40 3.22 3.70
N ARG A 188 -29.36 2.41 4.15
CA ARG A 188 -30.79 2.73 4.04
C ARG A 188 -31.23 3.64 5.18
N GLY A 189 -31.79 4.80 4.84
CA GLY A 189 -32.46 5.66 5.83
C GLY A 189 -31.52 6.38 6.80
N THR A 190 -30.23 6.12 6.74
CA THR A 190 -29.21 6.76 7.58
C THR A 190 -28.92 8.16 7.09
N LYS A 191 -29.00 9.15 7.96
CA LYS A 191 -28.60 10.53 7.65
C LYS A 191 -27.08 10.65 7.76
N ARG A 192 -26.52 11.62 7.05
CA ARG A 192 -25.08 11.88 7.07
C ARG A 192 -24.52 12.11 8.49
N GLU A 193 -25.33 12.67 9.37
CA GLU A 193 -24.95 13.03 10.74
C GLU A 193 -24.94 11.80 11.68
N GLU A 194 -25.59 10.71 11.29
CA GLU A 194 -25.68 9.46 12.02
C GLU A 194 -24.46 8.55 11.80
N GLY A 195 -23.77 8.71 10.68
CA GLY A 195 -22.49 8.07 10.41
C GLY A 195 -21.33 9.06 10.59
N GLN A 196 -20.34 8.71 11.40
CA GLN A 196 -19.17 9.55 11.65
C GLN A 196 -17.89 8.77 11.44
N ARG A 197 -16.85 9.47 10.94
CA ARG A 197 -15.51 8.92 10.87
C ARG A 197 -15.06 8.41 12.24
N GLY A 198 -14.53 7.20 12.30
CA GLY A 198 -14.11 6.54 13.52
C GLY A 198 -15.15 5.62 14.16
N GLN A 199 -16.41 5.64 13.70
CA GLN A 199 -17.35 4.56 13.99
C GLN A 199 -17.03 3.32 13.14
N VAL A 200 -17.70 2.23 13.42
CA VAL A 200 -17.51 0.93 12.76
C VAL A 200 -18.85 0.41 12.25
N LEU A 201 -18.86 -0.14 11.03
CA LEU A 201 -19.92 -1.01 10.57
C LEU A 201 -19.61 -2.47 10.97
N ALA A 202 -20.60 -3.15 11.54
CA ALA A 202 -20.50 -4.54 11.97
C ALA A 202 -21.80 -5.31 11.68
#